data_34a541848bb8286e0149a05af670baa0
#
_entry.id   34a541848bb8286e0149a05af670baa0
#
_cell.length_a   1.000
_cell.length_b   1.000
_cell.length_c   1.000
_cell.angle_alpha   90.00
_cell.angle_beta   90.00
_cell.angle_gamma   90.00
#
_symmetry.space_group_name_H-M   'P 1'
#
loop_
_entity.id
_entity.type
_entity.pdbx_description
1 polymer ?
#
loop_
_entity_poly.entity_id
_entity_poly.type
_entity_poly.pdbx_seq_one_letter_code
_entity_poly.pdbx_strand_id
1 'polypeptide(L)'
;MAGGRAVDPRALDEAVRAAGIAYGLTGLMRALPVHLRRGRVDIPADGLLRHGTSPAQLLAGEGGEGLTELLADLRETARGALKSATQHLAELPPTARQAFLPLALVDPYLSTLRKVDPLRQVADINPLYRFWRLGTWRFRSLA
;
A
#
# COMPACT_ATOMS: atom_id res chain seq x y z
N MET A 1 -22.91 31.20 -3.50
CA MET A 1 -22.98 30.19 -2.40
C MET A 1 -22.68 28.84 -2.99
N ALA A 2 -21.46 28.35 -2.81
CA ALA A 2 -21.11 26.99 -3.17
C ALA A 2 -21.71 26.08 -2.10
N GLY A 3 -22.82 25.42 -2.42
CA GLY A 3 -23.41 24.38 -1.59
C GLY A 3 -22.40 23.22 -1.50
N GLY A 4 -21.58 23.20 -0.46
CA GLY A 4 -20.69 22.10 -0.17
C GLY A 4 -21.52 20.85 -0.02
N ARG A 5 -21.36 19.92 -0.97
CA ARG A 5 -21.99 18.59 -0.90
C ARG A 5 -21.55 17.97 0.43
N ALA A 6 -22.50 17.68 1.29
CA ALA A 6 -22.19 17.05 2.58
C ALA A 6 -21.46 15.71 2.32
N VAL A 7 -20.42 15.45 3.10
CA VAL A 7 -19.68 14.20 3.02
C VAL A 7 -20.59 13.08 3.51
N ASP A 8 -20.84 12.07 2.70
CA ASP A 8 -21.51 10.86 3.17
C ASP A 8 -20.59 10.12 4.14
N PRO A 9 -20.98 9.96 5.42
CA PRO A 9 -20.14 9.30 6.42
C PRO A 9 -19.80 7.85 6.08
N ARG A 10 -20.70 7.14 5.40
CA ARG A 10 -20.48 5.75 4.99
C ARG A 10 -19.44 5.66 3.87
N ALA A 11 -19.58 6.48 2.83
CA ALA A 11 -18.61 6.54 1.74
C ALA A 11 -17.21 6.94 2.25
N LEU A 12 -17.14 7.88 3.21
CA LEU A 12 -15.89 8.26 3.84
C LEU A 12 -15.27 7.09 4.63
N ASP A 13 -16.07 6.38 5.42
CA ASP A 13 -15.60 5.26 6.26
C ASP A 13 -15.04 4.12 5.40
N GLU A 14 -15.72 3.76 4.32
CA GLU A 14 -15.27 2.76 3.36
C GLU A 14 -14.01 3.20 2.61
N ALA A 15 -13.92 4.47 2.21
CA ALA A 15 -12.73 5.03 1.59
C ALA A 15 -11.53 4.97 2.54
N VAL A 16 -11.70 5.37 3.81
CA VAL A 16 -10.65 5.34 4.83
C VAL A 16 -10.18 3.91 5.09
N ARG A 17 -11.11 2.97 5.25
CA ARG A 17 -10.79 1.56 5.48
C ARG A 17 -9.99 0.97 4.31
N ALA A 18 -10.48 1.12 3.10
CA ALA A 18 -9.81 0.59 1.91
C ALA A 18 -8.45 1.27 1.68
N ALA A 19 -8.35 2.59 1.88
CA ALA A 19 -7.10 3.34 1.79
C ALA A 19 -6.08 2.88 2.83
N GLY A 20 -6.53 2.65 4.06
CA GLY A 20 -5.69 2.13 5.14
C GLY A 20 -5.10 0.76 4.83
N ILE A 21 -5.89 -0.15 4.27
CA ILE A 21 -5.41 -1.47 3.83
C ILE A 21 -4.39 -1.33 2.70
N ALA A 22 -4.70 -0.58 1.65
CA ALA A 22 -3.83 -0.40 0.49
C ALA A 22 -2.48 0.21 0.90
N TYR A 23 -2.49 1.29 1.65
CA TYR A 23 -1.31 2.00 2.09
C TYR A 23 -0.51 1.22 3.14
N GLY A 24 -1.22 0.62 4.11
CA GLY A 24 -0.62 -0.15 5.20
C GLY A 24 0.11 -1.40 4.69
N LEU A 25 -0.51 -2.21 3.84
CA LEU A 25 0.14 -3.39 3.25
C LEU A 25 1.34 -3.01 2.38
N THR A 26 1.23 -1.95 1.61
CA THR A 26 2.35 -1.44 0.80
C THR A 26 3.51 -0.99 1.70
N GLY A 27 3.22 -0.28 2.78
CA GLY A 27 4.19 0.14 3.78
C GLY A 27 4.87 -1.04 4.48
N LEU A 28 4.09 -2.04 4.89
CA LEU A 28 4.58 -3.27 5.50
C LEU A 28 5.60 -3.99 4.60
N MET A 29 5.25 -4.21 3.34
CA MET A 29 6.14 -4.86 2.38
C MET A 29 7.42 -4.04 2.12
N ARG A 30 7.32 -2.71 2.02
CA ARG A 30 8.48 -1.83 1.84
C ARG A 30 9.40 -1.79 3.04
N ALA A 31 8.85 -1.86 4.24
CA ALA A 31 9.59 -1.81 5.49
C ALA A 31 10.27 -3.15 5.85
N LEU A 32 9.86 -4.26 5.23
CA LEU A 32 10.34 -5.60 5.56
C LEU A 32 11.87 -5.69 5.65
N PRO A 33 12.68 -5.28 4.66
CA PRO A 33 14.13 -5.40 4.77
C PRO A 33 14.73 -4.53 5.88
N VAL A 34 14.09 -3.41 6.22
CA VAL A 34 14.54 -2.56 7.34
C VAL A 34 14.27 -3.24 8.68
N HIS A 35 13.08 -3.84 8.84
CA HIS A 35 12.69 -4.52 10.07
C HIS A 35 13.54 -5.78 10.28
N LEU A 36 13.81 -6.56 9.22
CA LEU A 36 14.67 -7.73 9.30
C LEU A 36 16.09 -7.37 9.77
N ARG A 37 16.68 -6.28 9.28
CA ARG A 37 17.99 -5.79 9.76
C ARG A 37 17.98 -5.41 11.25
N ARG A 38 16.81 -5.10 11.80
CA ARG A 38 16.60 -4.81 13.22
C ARG A 38 16.16 -6.03 14.03
N GLY A 39 16.19 -7.23 13.45
CA GLY A 39 15.78 -8.46 14.09
C GLY A 39 14.27 -8.57 14.32
N ARG A 40 13.45 -7.87 13.50
CA ARG A 40 12.00 -7.85 13.64
C ARG A 40 11.31 -8.38 12.39
N VAL A 41 10.22 -9.12 12.59
CA VAL A 41 9.31 -9.56 11.55
C VAL A 41 7.91 -9.07 11.92
N ASP A 42 7.39 -8.11 11.19
CA ASP A 42 6.07 -7.51 11.46
C ASP A 42 4.95 -8.21 10.65
N ILE A 43 5.29 -9.19 9.81
CA ILE A 43 4.29 -10.04 9.14
C ILE A 43 3.76 -11.05 10.16
N PRO A 44 2.44 -11.23 10.31
CA PRO A 44 1.87 -12.21 11.22
C PRO A 44 2.38 -13.62 10.97
N ALA A 45 2.79 -14.32 12.04
CA ALA A 45 3.41 -15.64 11.95
C ALA A 45 2.50 -16.70 11.28
N ASP A 46 1.19 -16.62 11.52
CA ASP A 46 0.20 -17.50 10.90
C ASP A 46 0.12 -17.30 9.37
N GLY A 47 0.30 -16.08 8.89
CA GLY A 47 0.41 -15.77 7.46
C GLY A 47 1.65 -16.40 6.84
N LEU A 48 2.79 -16.31 7.51
CA LEU A 48 4.04 -16.95 7.07
C LEU A 48 3.93 -18.47 7.04
N LEU A 49 3.37 -19.06 8.10
CA LEU A 49 3.23 -20.52 8.21
C LEU A 49 2.30 -21.10 7.14
N ARG A 50 1.21 -20.41 6.79
CA ARG A 50 0.32 -20.85 5.69
C ARG A 50 1.02 -20.92 4.34
N HIS A 51 2.07 -20.13 4.15
CA HIS A 51 2.89 -20.12 2.93
C HIS A 51 4.20 -20.92 3.09
N GLY A 52 4.29 -21.78 4.10
CA GLY A 52 5.45 -22.67 4.28
C GLY A 52 6.75 -21.97 4.66
N THR A 53 6.66 -20.79 5.27
CA THR A 53 7.82 -20.06 5.78
C THR A 53 7.61 -19.64 7.24
N SER A 54 8.63 -19.08 7.88
CA SER A 54 8.60 -18.71 9.30
C SER A 54 9.38 -17.41 9.56
N PRO A 55 9.09 -16.73 10.69
CA PRO A 55 9.89 -15.57 11.11
C PRO A 55 11.39 -15.87 11.23
N ALA A 56 11.74 -17.05 11.73
CA ALA A 56 13.13 -17.45 11.90
C ALA A 56 13.86 -17.59 10.55
N GLN A 57 13.20 -18.18 9.54
CA GLN A 57 13.75 -18.26 8.19
C GLN A 57 13.97 -16.89 7.58
N LEU A 58 13.01 -15.97 7.73
CA LEU A 58 13.18 -14.60 7.22
C LEU A 58 14.35 -13.87 7.88
N LEU A 59 14.53 -14.02 9.20
CA LEU A 59 15.65 -13.44 9.94
C LEU A 59 17.00 -14.07 9.53
N ALA A 60 16.98 -15.33 9.11
CA ALA A 60 18.16 -16.01 8.53
C ALA A 60 18.43 -15.61 7.06
N GLY A 61 17.57 -14.77 6.46
CA GLY A 61 17.70 -14.37 5.06
C GLY A 61 17.15 -15.40 4.07
N GLU A 62 16.34 -16.33 4.55
CA GLU A 62 15.75 -17.43 3.80
C GLU A 62 14.27 -17.15 3.51
N GLY A 63 13.98 -16.50 2.38
CA GLY A 63 12.59 -16.20 1.99
C GLY A 63 11.88 -17.37 1.31
N GLY A 64 12.56 -17.98 0.36
CA GLY A 64 12.03 -19.08 -0.43
C GLY A 64 10.79 -18.71 -1.25
N GLU A 65 10.15 -19.75 -1.78
CA GLU A 65 8.93 -19.66 -2.57
C GLU A 65 7.75 -19.17 -1.72
N GLY A 66 7.63 -19.63 -0.48
CA GLY A 66 6.56 -19.24 0.43
C GLY A 66 6.50 -17.74 0.70
N LEU A 67 7.64 -17.06 0.89
CA LEU A 67 7.66 -15.61 1.00
C LEU A 67 7.22 -14.93 -0.30
N THR A 68 7.67 -15.45 -1.44
CA THR A 68 7.31 -14.92 -2.75
C THR A 68 5.80 -14.96 -2.98
N GLU A 69 5.17 -16.08 -2.66
CA GLU A 69 3.71 -16.27 -2.75
C GLU A 69 2.97 -15.35 -1.79
N LEU A 70 3.39 -15.30 -0.51
CA LEU A 70 2.79 -14.42 0.48
C LEU A 70 2.83 -12.95 0.04
N LEU A 71 3.98 -12.48 -0.46
CA LEU A 71 4.11 -11.11 -0.93
C LEU A 71 3.29 -10.85 -2.20
N ALA A 72 3.07 -11.87 -3.03
CA ALA A 72 2.17 -11.77 -4.19
C ALA A 72 0.71 -11.58 -3.73
N ASP A 73 0.25 -12.34 -2.76
CA ASP A 73 -1.09 -12.24 -2.17
C ASP A 73 -1.30 -10.88 -1.49
N LEU A 74 -0.32 -10.41 -0.73
CA LEU A 74 -0.38 -9.10 -0.10
C LEU A 74 -0.45 -7.96 -1.12
N ARG A 75 0.30 -8.06 -2.24
CA ARG A 75 0.23 -7.08 -3.33
C ARG A 75 -1.14 -7.09 -4.01
N GLU A 76 -1.72 -8.25 -4.24
CA GLU A 76 -3.05 -8.38 -4.84
C GLU A 76 -4.12 -7.78 -3.91
N THR A 77 -4.06 -8.09 -2.62
CA THR A 77 -4.94 -7.51 -1.61
C THR A 77 -4.81 -5.98 -1.58
N ALA A 78 -3.60 -5.45 -1.61
CA ALA A 78 -3.36 -4.01 -1.63
C ALA A 78 -3.92 -3.34 -2.91
N ARG A 79 -3.81 -3.99 -4.07
CA ARG A 79 -4.41 -3.50 -5.33
C ARG A 79 -5.93 -3.50 -5.29
N GLY A 80 -6.54 -4.57 -4.79
CA GLY A 80 -7.98 -4.66 -4.59
C GLY A 80 -8.49 -3.55 -3.67
N ALA A 81 -7.78 -3.32 -2.57
CA ALA A 81 -8.10 -2.24 -1.63
C ALA A 81 -7.91 -0.84 -2.26
N LEU A 82 -6.86 -0.63 -3.05
CA LEU A 82 -6.65 0.62 -3.78
C LEU A 82 -7.79 0.90 -4.77
N LYS A 83 -8.23 -0.11 -5.50
CA LYS A 83 -9.37 -0.01 -6.41
C LYS A 83 -10.64 0.36 -5.66
N SER A 84 -10.94 -0.32 -4.56
CA SER A 84 -12.09 -0.02 -3.70
C SER A 84 -12.02 1.40 -3.14
N ALA A 85 -10.87 1.83 -2.60
CA ALA A 85 -10.68 3.19 -2.12
C ALA A 85 -10.95 4.22 -3.22
N THR A 86 -10.44 4.02 -4.43
CA THR A 86 -10.64 4.93 -5.57
C THR A 86 -12.12 5.04 -5.96
N GLN A 87 -12.88 3.94 -5.89
CA GLN A 87 -14.31 3.94 -6.15
C GLN A 87 -15.07 4.80 -5.13
N HIS A 88 -14.83 4.60 -3.83
CA HIS A 88 -15.49 5.39 -2.78
C HIS A 88 -15.03 6.85 -2.79
N LEU A 89 -13.77 7.14 -3.13
CA LEU A 89 -13.30 8.52 -3.29
C LEU A 89 -14.07 9.30 -4.37
N ALA A 90 -14.55 8.64 -5.41
CA ALA A 90 -15.35 9.29 -6.45
C ALA A 90 -16.68 9.85 -5.91
N GLU A 91 -17.18 9.30 -4.81
CA GLU A 91 -18.41 9.73 -4.15
C GLU A 91 -18.19 10.93 -3.20
N LEU A 92 -16.93 11.20 -2.82
CA LEU A 92 -16.58 12.27 -1.88
C LEU A 92 -16.36 13.61 -2.60
N PRO A 93 -16.57 14.74 -1.89
CA PRO A 93 -16.26 16.05 -2.43
C PRO A 93 -14.74 16.24 -2.62
N PRO A 94 -14.30 17.07 -3.58
CA PRO A 94 -12.89 17.29 -3.91
C PRO A 94 -12.01 17.64 -2.70
N THR A 95 -12.52 18.40 -1.75
CA THR A 95 -11.81 18.79 -0.53
C THR A 95 -11.47 17.58 0.36
N ALA A 96 -12.38 16.62 0.48
CA ALA A 96 -12.15 15.39 1.23
C ALA A 96 -11.16 14.47 0.52
N ARG A 97 -11.20 14.41 -0.82
CA ARG A 97 -10.29 13.56 -1.63
C ARG A 97 -8.81 13.93 -1.44
N GLN A 98 -8.50 15.18 -1.14
CA GLN A 98 -7.12 15.64 -0.95
C GLN A 98 -6.40 14.93 0.21
N ALA A 99 -7.13 14.50 1.25
CA ALA A 99 -6.56 13.72 2.36
C ALA A 99 -5.99 12.36 1.92
N PHE A 100 -6.44 11.85 0.78
CA PHE A 100 -6.03 10.55 0.24
C PHE A 100 -4.92 10.64 -0.81
N LEU A 101 -4.29 11.80 -0.96
CA LEU A 101 -3.17 12.02 -1.89
C LEU A 101 -2.07 10.94 -1.83
N PRO A 102 -1.69 10.39 -0.65
CA PRO A 102 -0.69 9.32 -0.59
C PRO A 102 -1.04 8.07 -1.37
N LEU A 103 -2.32 7.79 -1.64
CA LEU A 103 -2.73 6.64 -2.45
C LEU A 103 -2.19 6.69 -3.88
N ALA A 104 -1.86 7.86 -4.41
CA ALA A 104 -1.23 8.02 -5.72
C ALA A 104 0.09 7.26 -5.84
N LEU A 105 0.75 6.96 -4.72
CA LEU A 105 2.05 6.28 -4.66
C LEU A 105 1.94 4.77 -4.45
N VAL A 106 0.77 4.25 -4.10
CA VAL A 106 0.59 2.82 -3.79
C VAL A 106 0.94 1.96 -5.00
N ASP A 107 0.32 2.18 -6.15
CA ASP A 107 0.56 1.36 -7.35
C ASP A 107 2.01 1.44 -7.86
N PRO A 108 2.67 2.61 -7.94
CA PRO A 108 4.10 2.69 -8.22
C PRO A 108 4.96 1.86 -7.27
N TYR A 109 4.70 1.91 -5.97
CA TYR A 109 5.45 1.10 -5.00
C TYR A 109 5.17 -0.40 -5.16
N LEU A 110 3.92 -0.81 -5.36
CA LEU A 110 3.57 -2.22 -5.62
C LEU A 110 4.27 -2.76 -6.87
N SER A 111 4.43 -1.91 -7.90
CA SER A 111 5.14 -2.26 -9.12
C SER A 111 6.65 -2.41 -8.89
N THR A 112 7.25 -1.57 -8.05
CA THR A 112 8.67 -1.64 -7.70
C THR A 112 8.95 -2.84 -6.79
N LEU A 113 8.06 -3.16 -5.85
CA LEU A 113 8.18 -4.34 -4.97
C LEU A 113 8.27 -5.67 -5.71
N ARG A 114 7.80 -5.74 -6.95
CA ARG A 114 7.96 -6.94 -7.80
C ARG A 114 9.36 -7.12 -8.35
N LYS A 115 10.19 -6.08 -8.33
CA LYS A 115 11.48 -6.02 -9.03
C LYS A 115 12.67 -6.07 -8.09
N VAL A 116 12.45 -5.90 -6.79
CA VAL A 116 13.51 -5.84 -5.77
C VAL A 116 13.52 -7.12 -4.94
N ASP A 117 14.70 -7.43 -4.36
CA ASP A 117 14.81 -8.48 -3.35
C ASP A 117 14.12 -8.01 -2.05
N PRO A 118 13.02 -8.68 -1.64
CA PRO A 118 12.22 -8.23 -0.50
C PRO A 118 12.93 -8.35 0.85
N LEU A 119 13.99 -9.14 0.94
CA LEU A 119 14.76 -9.33 2.17
C LEU A 119 15.88 -8.30 2.31
N ARG A 120 16.36 -7.73 1.22
CA ARG A 120 17.58 -6.92 1.19
C ARG A 120 17.38 -5.50 0.73
N GLN A 121 16.43 -5.26 -0.16
CA GLN A 121 16.27 -3.98 -0.84
C GLN A 121 14.94 -3.33 -0.50
N VAL A 122 15.00 -2.06 -0.10
CA VAL A 122 13.81 -1.24 0.08
C VAL A 122 13.30 -0.80 -1.30
N ALA A 123 12.04 -1.12 -1.60
CA ALA A 123 11.40 -0.62 -2.80
C ALA A 123 11.25 0.90 -2.72
N ASP A 124 11.89 1.61 -3.61
CA ASP A 124 11.76 3.06 -3.72
C ASP A 124 11.47 3.49 -5.16
N ILE A 125 10.93 4.67 -5.30
CA ILE A 125 10.60 5.29 -6.58
C ILE A 125 11.35 6.60 -6.73
N ASN A 126 11.71 6.92 -7.97
CA ASN A 126 12.41 8.17 -8.28
C ASN A 126 11.66 9.38 -7.67
N PRO A 127 12.35 10.27 -6.93
CA PRO A 127 11.72 11.44 -6.31
C PRO A 127 10.96 12.32 -7.29
N LEU A 128 11.49 12.56 -8.50
CA LEU A 128 10.82 13.36 -9.53
C LEU A 128 9.51 12.69 -9.98
N TYR A 129 9.53 11.36 -10.17
CA TYR A 129 8.33 10.61 -10.50
C TYR A 129 7.30 10.67 -9.35
N ARG A 130 7.75 10.64 -8.09
CA ARG A 130 6.88 10.81 -6.92
C ARG A 130 6.17 12.16 -6.94
N PHE A 131 6.91 13.26 -7.17
CA PHE A 131 6.32 14.60 -7.27
C PHE A 131 5.34 14.71 -8.44
N TRP A 132 5.70 14.17 -9.60
CA TRP A 132 4.83 14.17 -10.76
C TRP A 132 3.52 13.40 -10.51
N ARG A 133 3.59 12.23 -9.89
CA ARG A 133 2.41 11.42 -9.54
C ARG A 133 1.49 12.13 -8.54
N LEU A 134 2.04 12.74 -7.51
CA LEU A 134 1.27 13.51 -6.53
C LEU A 134 0.60 14.72 -7.20
N GLY A 135 1.31 15.43 -8.07
CA GLY A 135 0.77 16.56 -8.81
C GLY A 135 -0.38 16.17 -9.74
N THR A 136 -0.19 15.15 -10.58
CA THR A 136 -1.22 14.67 -11.52
C THR A 136 -2.45 14.11 -10.80
N TRP A 137 -2.26 13.44 -9.67
CA TRP A 137 -3.37 12.92 -8.88
C TRP A 137 -4.21 14.06 -8.28
N ARG A 138 -3.55 15.11 -7.79
CA ARG A 138 -4.23 16.31 -7.28
C ARG A 138 -5.12 16.95 -8.34
N PHE A 139 -4.63 17.10 -9.58
CA PHE A 139 -5.43 17.66 -10.66
C PHE A 139 -6.65 16.79 -11.02
N ARG A 140 -6.47 15.47 -11.05
CA ARG A 140 -7.57 14.52 -11.30
C ARG A 140 -8.62 14.49 -10.19
N SER A 141 -8.23 14.81 -8.96
CA SER A 141 -9.15 14.81 -7.81
C SER A 141 -9.94 16.12 -7.71
N LEU A 142 -9.51 17.16 -8.40
CA LEU A 142 -10.16 18.48 -8.41
C LEU A 142 -11.12 18.67 -9.61
N ALA A 143 -10.98 17.84 -10.64
CA ALA A 143 -11.88 17.78 -11.80
C ALA A 143 -13.05 16.82 -11.52
#